data_b5edb551878a7328d44523d02f8adb8e
#
_entry.id   b5edb551878a7328d44523d02f8adb8e
#
_cell.length_a   1.000
_cell.length_b   1.000
_cell.length_c   1.000
_cell.angle_alpha   90.00
_cell.angle_beta   90.00
_cell.angle_gamma   90.00
#
_symmetry.space_group_name_H-M   'P 1'
#
loop_
_entity.id
_entity.type
_entity.pdbx_description
1 polymer ?
#
loop_
_entity_poly.entity_id
_entity_poly.type
_entity_poly.pdbx_seq_one_letter_code
_entity_poly.pdbx_strand_id
1 'polypeptide(L)'
;MGNLKNLILGAGFVAAIMSSCSGNQTLSGLDPAAFDTTINGKKVALYTLKNEAGMEVCITNYGGRVVSIMVPNRENQMVDVVLGYDNIRQYADTVNSPSDFGATIGRYANRINKGKVTIAGQEYQLAVNNFGHSLHGGPSGWQYQVYDATLVDKQTLKLTIVSPDGDNGFPGTVTA
;
A
#
# COMPACT_ATOMS: atom_id res chain seq x y z
N MET A 1 -38.67 26.49 68.10
CA MET A 1 -39.22 25.30 67.42
C MET A 1 -39.23 25.61 65.93
N GLY A 2 -38.31 25.11 65.18
CA GLY A 2 -38.19 25.36 63.73
C GLY A 2 -37.24 24.34 63.11
N ASN A 3 -37.78 23.37 62.40
CA ASN A 3 -37.04 22.27 61.79
C ASN A 3 -36.23 22.74 60.59
N LEU A 4 -34.93 22.54 60.68
CA LEU A 4 -33.99 22.72 59.56
C LEU A 4 -34.00 21.44 58.74
N LYS A 5 -34.54 21.52 57.52
CA LYS A 5 -34.48 20.40 56.55
C LYS A 5 -33.15 20.46 55.82
N ASN A 6 -32.33 19.43 55.98
CA ASN A 6 -31.10 19.21 55.24
C ASN A 6 -31.41 18.91 53.77
N LEU A 7 -30.96 19.78 52.88
CA LEU A 7 -30.96 19.56 51.42
C LEU A 7 -29.65 18.92 51.04
N ILE A 8 -29.66 17.63 50.72
CA ILE A 8 -28.53 16.90 50.18
C ILE A 8 -28.49 17.17 48.68
N LEU A 9 -27.50 17.97 48.21
CA LEU A 9 -27.21 18.10 46.81
C LEU A 9 -26.40 16.84 46.37
N GLY A 10 -27.03 15.96 45.61
CA GLY A 10 -26.36 14.87 44.95
C GLY A 10 -25.57 15.39 43.74
N ALA A 11 -24.26 15.44 43.86
CA ALA A 11 -23.37 15.68 42.73
C ALA A 11 -23.34 14.43 41.84
N GLY A 12 -24.09 14.46 40.75
CA GLY A 12 -24.02 13.43 39.73
C GLY A 12 -22.70 13.50 38.97
N PHE A 13 -21.82 12.55 39.23
CA PHE A 13 -20.62 12.37 38.44
C PHE A 13 -21.02 11.77 37.07
N VAL A 14 -21.08 12.62 36.03
CA VAL A 14 -21.20 12.14 34.66
C VAL A 14 -19.81 11.62 34.25
N ALA A 15 -19.60 10.33 34.35
CA ALA A 15 -18.46 9.68 33.76
C ALA A 15 -18.60 9.77 32.22
N ALA A 16 -17.89 10.69 31.60
CA ALA A 16 -17.72 10.70 30.16
C ALA A 16 -16.94 9.42 29.77
N ILE A 17 -17.66 8.44 29.23
CA ILE A 17 -17.04 7.28 28.61
C ILE A 17 -16.41 7.82 27.34
N MET A 18 -15.11 8.11 27.40
CA MET A 18 -14.27 8.27 26.21
C MET A 18 -14.20 6.89 25.56
N SER A 19 -15.10 6.66 24.60
CA SER A 19 -14.97 5.55 23.67
C SER A 19 -13.71 5.83 22.85
N SER A 20 -12.57 5.27 23.28
CA SER A 20 -11.38 5.23 22.44
C SER A 20 -11.73 4.32 21.28
N CYS A 21 -11.97 4.89 20.11
CA CYS A 21 -11.85 4.17 18.86
C CYS A 21 -10.39 3.71 18.77
N SER A 22 -10.08 2.55 19.33
CA SER A 22 -8.88 1.80 19.01
C SER A 22 -9.11 1.25 17.60
N GLY A 23 -8.96 2.10 16.59
CA GLY A 23 -8.71 1.64 15.24
C GLY A 23 -7.52 0.69 15.32
N ASN A 24 -7.55 -0.41 14.58
CA ASN A 24 -6.45 -1.37 14.47
C ASN A 24 -5.25 -0.69 13.82
N GLN A 25 -4.54 0.18 14.56
CA GLN A 25 -3.31 0.79 14.08
C GLN A 25 -2.24 -0.28 13.95
N THR A 26 -1.47 -0.18 12.88
CA THR A 26 -0.27 -0.99 12.66
C THR A 26 0.83 -0.57 13.64
N LEU A 27 1.90 -1.35 13.76
CA LEU A 27 3.07 -0.97 14.57
C LEU A 27 3.75 0.30 14.05
N SER A 28 3.67 0.55 12.74
CA SER A 28 4.18 1.77 12.10
C SER A 28 3.29 2.99 12.30
N GLY A 29 2.11 2.84 12.90
CA GLY A 29 1.13 3.90 13.08
C GLY A 29 0.25 4.16 11.85
N LEU A 30 0.38 3.37 10.79
CA LEU A 30 -0.46 3.47 9.61
C LEU A 30 -1.92 3.13 9.94
N ASP A 31 -2.84 3.94 9.43
CA ASP A 31 -4.27 3.66 9.48
C ASP A 31 -4.70 2.87 8.24
N PRO A 32 -5.15 1.61 8.38
CA PRO A 32 -5.64 0.83 7.23
C PRO A 32 -6.78 1.51 6.48
N ALA A 33 -7.62 2.30 7.16
CA ALA A 33 -8.71 3.04 6.52
C ALA A 33 -8.21 4.11 5.53
N ALA A 34 -6.99 4.64 5.72
CA ALA A 34 -6.37 5.57 4.79
C ALA A 34 -5.96 4.94 3.45
N PHE A 35 -6.02 3.60 3.36
CA PHE A 35 -5.74 2.82 2.15
C PHE A 35 -7.00 2.16 1.56
N ASP A 36 -8.15 2.25 2.22
CA ASP A 36 -9.40 1.65 1.74
C ASP A 36 -10.08 2.55 0.70
N THR A 37 -10.04 2.14 -0.55
CA THR A 37 -10.62 2.87 -1.68
C THR A 37 -10.87 1.93 -2.87
N THR A 38 -11.38 2.50 -3.97
CA THR A 38 -11.52 1.81 -5.26
C THR A 38 -10.78 2.59 -6.33
N ILE A 39 -9.86 1.92 -7.05
CA ILE A 39 -9.13 2.47 -8.19
C ILE A 39 -9.38 1.56 -9.39
N ASN A 40 -9.80 2.14 -10.52
CA ASN A 40 -10.12 1.41 -11.76
C ASN A 40 -11.11 0.24 -11.53
N GLY A 41 -12.10 0.44 -10.64
CA GLY A 41 -13.10 -0.58 -10.32
C GLY A 41 -12.63 -1.72 -9.41
N LYS A 42 -11.36 -1.71 -8.98
CA LYS A 42 -10.80 -2.71 -8.06
C LYS A 42 -10.62 -2.13 -6.66
N LYS A 43 -10.93 -2.94 -5.64
CA LYS A 43 -10.73 -2.57 -4.24
C LYS A 43 -9.24 -2.50 -3.91
N VAL A 44 -8.83 -1.40 -3.29
CA VAL A 44 -7.49 -1.19 -2.72
C VAL A 44 -7.58 -1.27 -1.20
N ALA A 45 -6.59 -1.90 -0.59
CA ALA A 45 -6.48 -2.02 0.87
C ALA A 45 -5.02 -2.11 1.33
N LEU A 46 -4.81 -1.95 2.64
CA LEU A 46 -3.56 -2.25 3.33
C LEU A 46 -3.65 -3.64 3.97
N TYR A 47 -2.67 -4.47 3.74
CA TYR A 47 -2.53 -5.81 4.30
C TYR A 47 -1.37 -5.81 5.29
N THR A 48 -1.61 -6.34 6.47
CA THR A 48 -0.60 -6.40 7.54
C THR A 48 -0.19 -7.86 7.77
N LEU A 49 1.10 -8.14 7.62
CA LEU A 49 1.71 -9.44 7.90
C LEU A 49 2.51 -9.34 9.19
N LYS A 50 2.44 -10.38 10.05
CA LYS A 50 3.15 -10.41 11.33
C LYS A 50 3.76 -11.78 11.56
N ASN A 51 5.03 -11.80 11.96
CA ASN A 51 5.66 -13.04 12.41
C ASN A 51 5.62 -13.17 13.94
N GLU A 52 6.01 -14.32 14.45
CA GLU A 52 6.02 -14.61 15.89
C GLU A 52 7.06 -13.81 16.66
N ALA A 53 8.11 -13.32 15.98
CA ALA A 53 9.14 -12.46 16.57
C ALA A 53 8.72 -10.98 16.68
N GLY A 54 7.47 -10.64 16.31
CA GLY A 54 6.93 -9.29 16.42
C GLY A 54 7.25 -8.36 15.25
N MET A 55 7.95 -8.83 14.22
CA MET A 55 8.14 -8.07 12.99
C MET A 55 6.81 -7.88 12.26
N GLU A 56 6.55 -6.69 11.73
CA GLU A 56 5.36 -6.37 10.96
C GLU A 56 5.74 -5.82 9.59
N VAL A 57 4.99 -6.24 8.57
CA VAL A 57 5.10 -5.72 7.20
C VAL A 57 3.73 -5.27 6.72
N CYS A 58 3.63 -4.04 6.25
CA CYS A 58 2.42 -3.49 5.64
C CYS A 58 2.60 -3.41 4.12
N ILE A 59 1.63 -3.95 3.39
CA ILE A 59 1.64 -4.01 1.92
C ILE A 59 0.30 -3.50 1.40
N THR A 60 0.29 -2.60 0.42
CA THR A 60 -0.92 -2.29 -0.34
C THR A 60 -0.93 -3.05 -1.66
N ASN A 61 -2.12 -3.49 -2.09
CA ASN A 61 -2.28 -4.12 -3.39
C ASN A 61 -2.27 -3.13 -4.57
N TYR A 62 -2.21 -1.83 -4.32
CA TYR A 62 -1.93 -0.84 -5.35
C TYR A 62 -0.43 -0.81 -5.66
N GLY A 63 -0.06 -1.30 -6.83
CA GLY A 63 1.33 -1.47 -7.24
C GLY A 63 2.06 -2.61 -6.51
N GLY A 64 1.35 -3.46 -5.73
CA GLY A 64 1.98 -4.49 -4.93
C GLY A 64 3.09 -3.93 -4.04
N ARG A 65 2.83 -2.80 -3.35
CA ARG A 65 3.85 -1.99 -2.67
C ARG A 65 4.06 -2.41 -1.22
N VAL A 66 5.30 -2.54 -0.85
CA VAL A 66 5.70 -2.55 0.56
C VAL A 66 5.63 -1.11 1.07
N VAL A 67 4.79 -0.88 2.08
CA VAL A 67 4.53 0.45 2.67
C VAL A 67 5.34 0.67 3.93
N SER A 68 5.51 -0.39 4.75
CA SER A 68 6.23 -0.35 6.02
C SER A 68 6.83 -1.72 6.32
N ILE A 69 8.00 -1.73 6.94
CA ILE A 69 8.62 -2.91 7.55
C ILE A 69 9.15 -2.51 8.93
N MET A 70 8.47 -2.98 9.98
CA MET A 70 8.85 -2.75 11.36
C MET A 70 9.77 -3.86 11.83
N VAL A 71 10.99 -3.49 12.22
CA VAL A 71 12.01 -4.41 12.73
C VAL A 71 12.60 -3.90 14.05
N PRO A 72 13.06 -4.76 14.97
CA PRO A 72 13.73 -4.31 16.18
C PRO A 72 15.14 -3.78 15.85
N ASN A 73 15.50 -2.64 16.42
CA ASN A 73 16.86 -2.12 16.42
C ASN A 73 17.71 -2.82 17.50
N ARG A 74 18.94 -2.35 17.72
CA ARG A 74 19.87 -2.93 18.74
C ARG A 74 19.35 -2.78 20.16
N GLU A 75 18.52 -1.81 20.43
CA GLU A 75 17.88 -1.54 21.70
C GLU A 75 16.50 -2.22 21.83
N ASN A 76 16.15 -3.14 20.92
CA ASN A 76 14.85 -3.80 20.82
C ASN A 76 13.66 -2.84 20.63
N GLN A 77 13.90 -1.63 20.12
CA GLN A 77 12.84 -0.71 19.73
C GLN A 77 12.44 -1.00 18.28
N MET A 78 11.14 -1.04 18.01
CA MET A 78 10.63 -1.23 16.65
C MET A 78 10.85 0.04 15.83
N VAL A 79 11.49 -0.10 14.67
CA VAL A 79 11.75 0.99 13.72
C VAL A 79 11.28 0.60 12.34
N ASP A 80 10.70 1.55 11.61
CA ASP A 80 10.37 1.37 10.21
C ASP A 80 11.61 1.57 9.34
N VAL A 81 11.89 0.62 8.47
CA VAL A 81 13.05 0.66 7.56
C VAL A 81 12.65 0.89 6.10
N VAL A 82 11.39 1.23 5.85
CA VAL A 82 10.86 1.53 4.51
C VAL A 82 10.57 3.01 4.37
N LEU A 83 10.99 3.58 3.26
CA LEU A 83 10.56 4.90 2.84
C LEU A 83 9.22 4.79 2.12
N GLY A 84 8.16 5.35 2.69
CA GLY A 84 6.79 5.23 2.18
C GLY A 84 5.91 6.43 2.51
N TYR A 85 4.65 6.33 2.10
CA TYR A 85 3.60 7.32 2.40
C TYR A 85 2.54 6.72 3.33
N ASP A 86 1.81 7.59 4.03
CA ASP A 86 0.86 7.19 5.06
C ASP A 86 -0.55 6.89 4.52
N ASN A 87 -0.80 7.11 3.24
CA ASN A 87 -2.11 6.91 2.63
C ASN A 87 -2.05 6.63 1.12
N ILE A 88 -3.12 6.04 0.61
CA ILE A 88 -3.22 5.66 -0.81
C ILE A 88 -3.25 6.86 -1.76
N ARG A 89 -3.75 8.01 -1.33
CA ARG A 89 -3.85 9.20 -2.20
C ARG A 89 -2.47 9.68 -2.63
N GLN A 90 -1.48 9.62 -1.73
CA GLN A 90 -0.10 10.00 -2.04
C GLN A 90 0.53 9.02 -3.04
N TYR A 91 0.29 7.71 -2.91
CA TYR A 91 0.79 6.72 -3.87
C TYR A 91 0.11 6.82 -5.24
N ALA A 92 -1.18 7.17 -5.29
CA ALA A 92 -1.95 7.29 -6.52
C ALA A 92 -1.74 8.65 -7.24
N ASP A 93 -1.17 9.64 -6.57
CA ASP A 93 -0.84 10.94 -7.15
C ASP A 93 0.49 10.87 -7.90
N THR A 94 0.42 10.44 -9.15
CA THR A 94 1.61 10.31 -10.01
C THR A 94 2.16 11.65 -10.52
N VAL A 95 1.49 12.76 -10.24
CA VAL A 95 1.87 14.12 -10.67
C VAL A 95 2.59 14.87 -9.56
N ASN A 96 1.97 14.97 -8.37
CA ASN A 96 2.52 15.78 -7.27
C ASN A 96 3.37 14.96 -6.29
N SER A 97 3.15 13.64 -6.25
CA SER A 97 3.91 12.70 -5.41
C SER A 97 4.43 11.51 -6.22
N PRO A 98 5.15 11.73 -7.35
CA PRO A 98 5.62 10.63 -8.17
C PRO A 98 6.60 9.77 -7.38
N SER A 99 6.26 8.51 -7.17
CA SER A 99 7.12 7.57 -6.45
C SER A 99 6.84 6.13 -6.87
N ASP A 100 7.91 5.38 -7.07
CA ASP A 100 7.88 3.94 -7.24
C ASP A 100 8.37 3.20 -5.98
N PHE A 101 8.46 3.91 -4.83
CA PHE A 101 8.90 3.33 -3.56
C PHE A 101 8.07 2.09 -3.20
N GLY A 102 8.79 1.01 -2.89
CA GLY A 102 8.22 -0.26 -2.48
C GLY A 102 7.42 -1.02 -3.56
N ALA A 103 7.27 -0.46 -4.76
CA ALA A 103 6.42 -1.01 -5.80
C ALA A 103 6.99 -2.25 -6.48
N THR A 104 6.09 -3.14 -6.94
CA THR A 104 6.43 -4.21 -7.87
C THR A 104 6.50 -3.62 -9.29
N ILE A 105 7.67 -3.68 -9.89
CA ILE A 105 7.92 -3.13 -11.23
C ILE A 105 7.75 -4.21 -12.31
N GLY A 106 6.99 -3.90 -13.34
CA GLY A 106 6.74 -4.81 -14.47
C GLY A 106 6.14 -4.12 -15.70
N ARG A 107 6.19 -4.80 -16.86
CA ARG A 107 6.81 -6.14 -17.10
C ARG A 107 8.35 -6.12 -17.02
N TYR A 108 8.99 -4.99 -17.28
CA TYR A 108 10.45 -4.83 -17.31
C TYR A 108 10.85 -3.66 -16.42
N ALA A 109 11.77 -3.91 -15.51
CA ALA A 109 12.29 -2.88 -14.62
C ALA A 109 13.36 -2.05 -15.31
N ASN A 110 13.46 -0.75 -14.93
CA ASN A 110 14.37 0.21 -15.50
C ASN A 110 14.09 0.49 -17.00
N ARG A 111 15.07 0.99 -17.76
CA ARG A 111 14.85 1.55 -19.10
C ARG A 111 15.14 0.57 -20.22
N ILE A 112 14.27 0.61 -21.24
CA ILE A 112 14.53 0.02 -22.56
C ILE A 112 14.77 1.17 -23.52
N ASN A 113 15.95 1.15 -24.18
CA ASN A 113 16.39 2.20 -25.07
C ASN A 113 15.39 2.44 -26.20
N LYS A 114 14.90 3.69 -26.31
CA LYS A 114 13.89 4.11 -27.29
C LYS A 114 12.62 3.25 -27.30
N GLY A 115 12.37 2.46 -26.25
CA GLY A 115 11.28 1.50 -26.18
C GLY A 115 11.39 0.33 -27.17
N LYS A 116 12.55 0.07 -27.73
CA LYS A 116 12.75 -1.01 -28.71
C LYS A 116 13.29 -2.27 -28.04
N VAL A 117 12.59 -3.39 -28.22
CA VAL A 117 12.98 -4.69 -27.67
C VAL A 117 12.78 -5.79 -28.72
N THR A 118 13.70 -6.74 -28.75
CA THR A 118 13.54 -7.94 -29.57
C THR A 118 13.14 -9.11 -28.69
N ILE A 119 11.99 -9.72 -28.98
CA ILE A 119 11.48 -10.89 -28.28
C ILE A 119 11.23 -11.99 -29.32
N ALA A 120 11.82 -13.17 -29.09
CA ALA A 120 11.74 -14.32 -30.04
C ALA A 120 12.10 -13.95 -31.48
N GLY A 121 13.08 -13.06 -31.69
CA GLY A 121 13.55 -12.63 -33.01
C GLY A 121 12.71 -11.53 -33.68
N GLN A 122 11.60 -11.10 -33.08
CA GLN A 122 10.77 -10.01 -33.58
C GLN A 122 10.99 -8.72 -32.77
N GLU A 123 11.14 -7.59 -33.48
CA GLU A 123 11.23 -6.26 -32.86
C GLU A 123 9.84 -5.75 -32.46
N TYR A 124 9.72 -5.22 -31.23
CA TYR A 124 8.53 -4.57 -30.71
C TYR A 124 8.85 -3.16 -30.29
N GLN A 125 7.90 -2.23 -30.52
CA GLN A 125 7.94 -0.88 -30.03
C GLN A 125 7.08 -0.76 -28.79
N LEU A 126 7.72 -0.51 -27.64
CA LEU A 126 7.05 -0.29 -26.36
C LEU A 126 6.66 1.16 -26.21
N ALA A 127 5.69 1.42 -25.32
CA ALA A 127 5.31 2.77 -24.93
C ALA A 127 6.51 3.50 -24.31
N VAL A 128 6.69 4.76 -24.75
CA VAL A 128 7.76 5.64 -24.29
C VAL A 128 7.20 6.62 -23.25
N ASN A 129 7.78 6.66 -22.06
CA ASN A 129 7.28 7.45 -20.94
C ASN A 129 8.35 8.24 -20.18
N ASN A 130 9.64 8.11 -20.55
CA ASN A 130 10.71 8.78 -19.83
C ASN A 130 11.89 9.14 -20.76
N PHE A 131 12.06 10.43 -21.07
CA PHE A 131 13.15 10.99 -21.89
C PHE A 131 13.43 10.21 -23.19
N GLY A 132 12.37 9.80 -23.89
CA GLY A 132 12.50 9.05 -25.14
C GLY A 132 12.74 7.55 -24.96
N HIS A 133 12.62 7.00 -23.76
CA HIS A 133 12.79 5.59 -23.42
C HIS A 133 11.54 5.02 -22.77
N SER A 134 11.38 3.68 -22.79
CA SER A 134 10.42 2.99 -21.94
C SER A 134 11.01 2.78 -20.56
N LEU A 135 10.35 3.24 -19.50
CA LEU A 135 10.79 3.10 -18.13
C LEU A 135 9.75 2.31 -17.32
N HIS A 136 10.21 1.32 -16.56
CA HIS A 136 9.42 0.59 -15.58
C HIS A 136 8.09 0.01 -16.13
N GLY A 137 8.15 -0.56 -17.33
CA GLY A 137 6.99 -1.18 -17.97
C GLY A 137 6.06 -0.22 -18.70
N GLY A 138 6.42 1.08 -18.79
CA GLY A 138 5.65 2.07 -19.51
C GLY A 138 4.69 2.89 -18.64
N PRO A 139 3.84 3.75 -19.25
CA PRO A 139 3.01 4.71 -18.52
C PRO A 139 1.93 4.06 -17.64
N SER A 140 1.53 2.83 -17.92
CA SER A 140 0.61 2.03 -17.12
C SER A 140 1.29 0.78 -16.54
N GLY A 141 2.57 0.89 -16.17
CA GLY A 141 3.33 -0.19 -15.58
C GLY A 141 2.69 -0.76 -14.30
N TRP A 142 3.16 -1.90 -13.86
CA TRP A 142 2.56 -2.66 -12.75
C TRP A 142 2.51 -1.89 -11.43
N GLN A 143 3.41 -0.94 -11.22
CA GLN A 143 3.42 -0.04 -10.07
C GLN A 143 2.19 0.87 -9.96
N TYR A 144 1.40 1.01 -11.03
CA TYR A 144 0.17 1.80 -11.11
C TYR A 144 -1.10 0.93 -11.22
N GLN A 145 -0.96 -0.38 -11.08
CA GLN A 145 -2.07 -1.32 -11.19
C GLN A 145 -2.53 -1.82 -9.81
N VAL A 146 -3.80 -2.19 -9.71
CA VAL A 146 -4.35 -2.85 -8.53
C VAL A 146 -4.28 -4.36 -8.72
N TYR A 147 -3.52 -5.03 -7.87
CA TYR A 147 -3.38 -6.48 -7.85
C TYR A 147 -4.59 -7.15 -7.19
N ASP A 148 -4.95 -8.33 -7.64
CA ASP A 148 -5.83 -9.22 -6.90
C ASP A 148 -5.04 -9.78 -5.71
N ALA A 149 -5.58 -9.60 -4.51
CA ALA A 149 -4.87 -9.90 -3.26
C ALA A 149 -5.60 -10.97 -2.46
N THR A 150 -4.87 -11.95 -1.96
CA THR A 150 -5.38 -12.99 -1.06
C THR A 150 -4.45 -13.13 0.13
N LEU A 151 -4.94 -12.81 1.32
CA LEU A 151 -4.24 -13.12 2.56
C LEU A 151 -4.37 -14.62 2.83
N VAL A 152 -3.30 -15.37 2.65
CA VAL A 152 -3.27 -16.83 2.80
C VAL A 152 -3.24 -17.20 4.28
N ASP A 153 -2.39 -16.51 5.04
CA ASP A 153 -2.26 -16.63 6.48
C ASP A 153 -1.67 -15.33 7.08
N LYS A 154 -1.29 -15.34 8.35
CA LYS A 154 -0.75 -14.16 9.06
C LYS A 154 0.58 -13.64 8.50
N GLN A 155 1.29 -14.44 7.72
CA GLN A 155 2.65 -14.15 7.22
C GLN A 155 2.73 -14.18 5.69
N THR A 156 1.63 -14.55 5.01
CA THR A 156 1.63 -14.80 3.57
C THR A 156 0.52 -14.02 2.88
N LEU A 157 0.90 -13.09 2.01
CA LEU A 157 0.00 -12.39 1.09
C LEU A 157 0.34 -12.81 -0.34
N LYS A 158 -0.65 -13.33 -1.07
CA LYS A 158 -0.53 -13.58 -2.51
C LYS A 158 -1.10 -12.39 -3.28
N LEU A 159 -0.29 -11.81 -4.13
CA LEU A 159 -0.69 -10.77 -5.09
C LEU A 159 -0.62 -11.36 -6.50
N THR A 160 -1.65 -11.09 -7.30
CA THR A 160 -1.72 -11.58 -8.69
C THR A 160 -2.10 -10.43 -9.61
N ILE A 161 -1.40 -10.32 -10.74
CA ILE A 161 -1.70 -9.37 -11.81
C ILE A 161 -1.71 -10.10 -13.16
N VAL A 162 -2.64 -9.71 -14.02
CA VAL A 162 -2.68 -10.15 -15.43
C VAL A 162 -2.42 -8.92 -16.30
N SER A 163 -1.33 -8.98 -17.09
CA SER A 163 -0.98 -7.99 -18.09
C SER A 163 -1.35 -8.60 -19.46
N PRO A 164 -2.34 -8.05 -20.19
CA PRO A 164 -2.81 -8.62 -21.43
C PRO A 164 -1.82 -8.46 -22.59
N ASP A 165 -2.04 -9.21 -23.67
CA ASP A 165 -1.31 -9.01 -24.91
C ASP A 165 -1.43 -7.56 -25.39
N GLY A 166 -0.31 -6.98 -25.82
CA GLY A 166 -0.23 -5.59 -26.26
C GLY A 166 -0.11 -4.53 -25.14
N ASP A 167 -0.15 -4.94 -23.87
CA ASP A 167 0.00 -4.00 -22.74
C ASP A 167 1.32 -3.25 -22.82
N ASN A 168 1.25 -1.90 -22.90
CA ASN A 168 2.38 -1.01 -23.14
C ASN A 168 3.26 -1.38 -24.35
N GLY A 169 2.72 -2.13 -25.32
CA GLY A 169 3.40 -2.63 -26.52
C GLY A 169 4.10 -3.99 -26.32
N PHE A 170 4.03 -4.57 -25.14
CA PHE A 170 4.60 -5.91 -24.91
C PHE A 170 3.71 -7.02 -25.51
N PRO A 171 4.28 -8.02 -26.22
CA PRO A 171 3.51 -9.13 -26.76
C PRO A 171 3.16 -10.17 -25.71
N GLY A 172 2.07 -10.88 -25.94
CA GLY A 172 1.59 -11.99 -25.15
C GLY A 172 0.98 -11.58 -23.82
N THR A 173 0.13 -12.44 -23.25
CA THR A 173 -0.45 -12.25 -21.92
C THR A 173 0.49 -12.82 -20.86
N VAL A 174 0.74 -12.06 -19.80
CA VAL A 174 1.57 -12.47 -18.65
C VAL A 174 0.72 -12.44 -17.39
N THR A 175 0.77 -13.51 -16.61
CA THR A 175 0.25 -13.58 -15.25
C THR A 175 1.43 -13.67 -14.27
N ALA A 176 1.49 -12.78 -13.33
CA ALA A 176 2.50 -12.75 -12.27
C ALA A 176 1.84 -12.77 -10.89
#